data_cca57e29b8c3a6591667ec893bdb1c89
#
_entry.id   cca57e29b8c3a6591667ec893bdb1c89
#
_cell.length_a   1.000
_cell.length_b   1.000
_cell.length_c   1.000
_cell.angle_alpha   90.00
_cell.angle_beta   90.00
_cell.angle_gamma   90.00
#
_symmetry.space_group_name_H-M   'P 1'
#
loop_
_entity.id
_entity.type
_entity.pdbx_description
1 polymer ?
#
loop_
_entity_poly.entity_id
_entity_poly.type
_entity_poly.pdbx_seq_one_letter_code
_entity_poly.pdbx_strand_id
1 'polypeptide(L)'
;MELFLGKQDNANGATGIKVVTRPLRYRNKTVILPDRSEHSFLAAEEKGIDVRIALDVIAGARNRLYDVAIIFSQDQDLAEVAAEIRTIAREQGRWIKVACAFPHSPTASNRRGINNTDWIRIDRAMYDRCIDPRDYRP
;
A
#
# COMPACT_ATOMS: atom_id res chain seq x y z
N MET A 1 0.73 -10.29 -2.46
CA MET A 1 1.21 -8.90 -2.29
C MET A 1 1.95 -8.82 -0.98
N GLU A 2 3.19 -8.42 -1.02
CA GLU A 2 4.02 -8.25 0.17
C GLU A 2 4.04 -6.77 0.54
N LEU A 3 3.83 -6.48 1.81
CA LEU A 3 3.92 -5.12 2.34
C LEU A 3 5.34 -4.88 2.84
N PHE A 4 6.04 -3.93 2.24
CA PHE A 4 7.34 -3.48 2.70
C PHE A 4 7.17 -2.24 3.59
N LEU A 5 7.50 -2.35 4.86
CA LEU A 5 7.64 -1.22 5.76
C LEU A 5 9.12 -0.91 5.92
N GLY A 6 9.57 0.15 5.27
CA GLY A 6 10.91 0.68 5.51
C GLY A 6 10.98 1.33 6.89
N LYS A 7 11.87 0.88 7.75
CA LYS A 7 12.21 1.54 9.01
C LYS A 7 13.43 2.42 8.74
N GLN A 8 13.29 3.71 9.00
CA GLN A 8 14.46 4.59 9.02
C GLN A 8 15.28 4.31 10.27
N ASP A 9 16.57 4.07 10.11
CA ASP A 9 17.44 3.60 11.17
C ASP A 9 17.81 4.66 12.18
N ASN A 10 17.85 4.20 13.42
CA ASN A 10 18.71 4.80 14.43
C ASN A 10 20.17 4.48 14.11
N ALA A 11 21.01 5.50 14.01
CA ALA A 11 22.49 5.57 14.16
C ALA A 11 23.41 4.43 13.63
N ASN A 12 22.93 3.26 13.23
CA ASN A 12 23.75 2.10 12.85
C ASN A 12 23.50 1.57 11.43
N GLY A 13 22.86 2.31 10.57
CA GLY A 13 22.90 2.08 9.11
C GLY A 13 22.24 0.82 8.55
N ALA A 14 21.42 0.10 9.31
CA ALA A 14 20.71 -1.07 8.80
C ALA A 14 19.28 -0.73 8.36
N THR A 15 19.02 -0.68 7.06
CA THR A 15 17.68 -0.52 6.48
C THR A 15 16.82 -1.74 6.83
N GLY A 16 16.00 -1.65 7.88
CA GLY A 16 15.12 -2.74 8.29
C GLY A 16 13.88 -2.80 7.41
N ILE A 17 13.79 -3.78 6.51
CA ILE A 17 12.54 -4.11 5.82
C ILE A 17 11.77 -5.10 6.69
N LYS A 18 10.56 -4.71 7.12
CA LYS A 18 9.63 -5.61 7.79
C LYS A 18 8.67 -6.20 6.76
N VAL A 19 8.74 -7.51 6.56
CA VAL A 19 7.80 -8.23 5.69
C VAL A 19 6.66 -8.79 6.54
N VAL A 20 5.42 -8.52 6.13
CA VAL A 20 4.22 -9.11 6.74
C VAL A 20 3.47 -9.84 5.64
N THR A 21 3.36 -11.16 5.76
CA THR A 21 2.65 -12.01 4.81
C THR A 21 1.28 -12.42 5.34
N ARG A 22 0.34 -12.64 4.43
CA ARG A 22 -0.96 -13.23 4.71
C ARG A 22 -1.19 -14.40 3.76
N PRO A 23 -1.69 -15.55 4.24
CA PRO A 23 -2.02 -16.65 3.36
C PRO A 23 -3.17 -16.27 2.43
N LEU A 24 -3.03 -16.61 1.16
CA LEU A 24 -4.11 -16.47 0.20
C LEU A 24 -5.28 -17.39 0.58
N ARG A 25 -6.48 -16.90 0.40
CA ARG A 25 -7.69 -17.71 0.51
C ARG A 25 -8.14 -18.14 -0.87
N TYR A 26 -8.38 -19.41 -1.04
CA TYR A 26 -8.85 -19.97 -2.31
C TYR A 26 -10.35 -20.19 -2.26
N ARG A 27 -11.05 -19.72 -3.29
CA ARG A 27 -12.49 -19.90 -3.47
C ARG A 27 -12.81 -20.27 -4.90
N ASN A 28 -13.77 -21.15 -5.09
CA ASN A 28 -14.32 -21.40 -6.41
C ASN A 28 -15.10 -20.17 -6.87
N LYS A 29 -14.72 -19.65 -8.03
CA LYS A 29 -15.44 -18.59 -8.74
C LYS A 29 -16.02 -19.18 -10.03
N THR A 30 -17.26 -18.86 -10.31
CA THR A 30 -17.92 -19.20 -11.56
C THR A 30 -18.12 -17.93 -12.37
N VAL A 31 -17.72 -17.96 -13.62
CA VAL A 31 -17.97 -16.90 -14.60
C VAL A 31 -18.82 -17.44 -15.73
N ILE A 32 -19.73 -16.63 -16.24
CA ILE A 32 -20.53 -16.95 -17.42
C ILE A 32 -19.77 -16.41 -18.63
N LEU A 33 -19.45 -17.32 -19.54
CA LEU A 33 -18.77 -16.98 -20.79
C LEU A 33 -19.73 -16.36 -21.82
N PRO A 34 -19.25 -15.70 -22.88
CA PRO A 34 -20.10 -15.09 -23.91
C PRO A 34 -21.05 -16.07 -24.59
N ASP A 35 -20.71 -17.36 -24.67
CA ASP A 35 -21.55 -18.45 -25.18
C ASP A 35 -22.58 -18.96 -24.17
N ARG A 36 -22.71 -18.31 -22.99
CA ARG A 36 -23.55 -18.65 -21.87
C ARG A 36 -23.16 -19.93 -21.12
N SER A 37 -22.04 -20.55 -21.44
CA SER A 37 -21.51 -21.64 -20.62
C SER A 37 -20.93 -21.12 -19.31
N GLU A 38 -20.96 -21.96 -18.27
CA GLU A 38 -20.36 -21.66 -16.98
C GLU A 38 -18.95 -22.24 -16.90
N HIS A 39 -18.01 -21.42 -16.48
CA HIS A 39 -16.65 -21.85 -16.20
C HIS A 39 -16.31 -21.60 -14.74
N SER A 40 -16.01 -22.66 -13.99
CA SER A 40 -15.61 -22.56 -12.59
C SER A 40 -14.11 -22.78 -12.45
N PHE A 41 -13.47 -21.91 -11.68
CA PHE A 41 -12.03 -21.99 -11.41
C PHE A 41 -11.72 -21.62 -9.97
N LEU A 42 -10.60 -22.11 -9.46
CA LEU A 42 -10.12 -21.78 -8.13
C LEU A 42 -9.39 -20.44 -8.18
N ALA A 43 -10.02 -19.40 -7.61
CA ALA A 43 -9.43 -18.07 -7.51
C ALA A 43 -8.73 -17.89 -6.16
N ALA A 44 -7.51 -17.38 -6.19
CA ALA A 44 -6.81 -16.92 -5.01
C ALA A 44 -7.30 -15.51 -4.67
N GLU A 45 -7.73 -15.29 -3.44
CA GLU A 45 -8.13 -14.00 -2.90
C GLU A 45 -7.20 -13.60 -1.75
N GLU A 46 -6.63 -12.42 -1.88
CA GLU A 46 -5.97 -11.77 -0.77
C GLU A 46 -7.05 -11.19 0.17
N LYS A 47 -6.84 -11.25 1.46
CA LYS A 47 -7.78 -10.69 2.43
C LYS A 47 -7.08 -10.11 3.64
N GLY A 48 -7.40 -8.84 3.92
CA GLY A 48 -7.00 -8.15 5.15
C GLY A 48 -5.61 -7.50 5.09
N ILE A 49 -5.02 -7.32 3.92
CA ILE A 49 -3.79 -6.53 3.76
C ILE A 49 -4.08 -5.05 4.03
N ASP A 50 -5.17 -4.49 3.50
CA ASP A 50 -5.52 -3.09 3.72
C ASP A 50 -5.75 -2.79 5.19
N VAL A 51 -6.45 -3.68 5.89
CA VAL A 51 -6.61 -3.59 7.35
C VAL A 51 -5.26 -3.65 8.06
N ARG A 52 -4.34 -4.48 7.60
CA ARG A 52 -2.99 -4.56 8.18
C ARG A 52 -2.21 -3.29 7.94
N ILE A 53 -2.26 -2.72 6.73
CA ILE A 53 -1.64 -1.43 6.41
C ILE A 53 -2.18 -0.34 7.32
N ALA A 54 -3.49 -0.25 7.45
CA ALA A 54 -4.15 0.74 8.31
C ALA A 54 -3.66 0.65 9.76
N LEU A 55 -3.64 -0.54 10.32
CA LEU A 55 -3.19 -0.78 11.69
C LEU A 55 -1.71 -0.42 11.90
N ASP A 56 -0.84 -0.79 10.97
CA ASP A 56 0.59 -0.52 11.07
C ASP A 56 0.90 0.98 10.94
N VAL A 57 0.22 1.68 10.04
CA VAL A 57 0.36 3.13 9.89
C VAL A 57 -0.11 3.86 11.15
N ILE A 58 -1.29 3.53 11.68
CA ILE A 58 -1.81 4.14 12.90
C ILE A 58 -0.92 3.84 14.11
N ALA A 59 -0.54 2.58 14.31
CA ALA A 59 0.33 2.18 15.41
C ALA A 59 1.69 2.88 15.34
N GLY A 60 2.27 2.99 14.15
CA GLY A 60 3.53 3.70 13.94
C GLY A 60 3.45 5.17 14.31
N ALA A 61 2.36 5.86 13.94
CA ALA A 61 2.13 7.24 14.33
C ALA A 61 1.99 7.42 15.84
N ARG A 62 1.16 6.58 16.48
CA ARG A 62 0.96 6.62 17.94
C ARG A 62 2.26 6.39 18.71
N ASN A 63 3.09 5.48 18.22
CA ASN A 63 4.39 5.15 18.81
C ASN A 63 5.54 6.07 18.37
N ARG A 64 5.25 7.14 17.62
CA ARG A 64 6.25 8.12 17.13
C ARG A 64 7.37 7.48 16.30
N LEU A 65 7.07 6.45 15.52
CA LEU A 65 8.07 5.73 14.73
C LEU A 65 8.42 6.45 13.42
N TYR A 66 7.61 7.42 13.00
CA TYR A 66 7.83 8.21 11.78
C TYR A 66 7.15 9.58 11.88
N ASP A 67 7.56 10.49 11.04
CA ASP A 67 6.90 11.78 10.79
C ASP A 67 6.19 11.81 9.43
N VAL A 68 6.62 10.96 8.49
CA VAL A 68 6.00 10.81 7.16
C VAL A 68 5.72 9.34 6.89
N ALA A 69 4.46 9.03 6.56
CA ALA A 69 4.06 7.74 6.02
C ALA A 69 3.78 7.86 4.52
N ILE A 70 4.33 6.95 3.73
CA ILE A 70 4.01 6.82 2.30
C ILE A 70 3.34 5.48 2.08
N ILE A 71 2.10 5.51 1.61
CA ILE A 71 1.29 4.32 1.33
C ILE A 71 1.27 4.09 -0.18
N PHE A 72 1.75 2.94 -0.64
CA PHE A 72 1.68 2.55 -2.04
C PHE A 72 0.34 1.87 -2.32
N SER A 73 -0.71 2.68 -2.48
CA SER A 73 -2.07 2.23 -2.76
C SER A 73 -2.91 3.35 -3.38
N GLN A 74 -4.02 2.98 -4.00
CA GLN A 74 -5.09 3.88 -4.45
C GLN A 74 -6.43 3.53 -3.80
N ASP A 75 -6.42 2.61 -2.83
CA ASP A 75 -7.63 2.17 -2.14
C ASP A 75 -8.19 3.29 -1.26
N GLN A 76 -9.43 3.67 -1.53
CA GLN A 76 -10.11 4.76 -0.83
C GLN A 76 -10.49 4.40 0.61
N ASP A 77 -10.56 3.12 0.96
CA ASP A 77 -10.81 2.69 2.33
C ASP A 77 -9.69 3.16 3.28
N LEU A 78 -8.48 3.38 2.75
CA LEU A 78 -7.36 3.94 3.50
C LEU A 78 -7.47 5.47 3.75
N ALA A 79 -8.49 6.16 3.23
CA ALA A 79 -8.72 7.58 3.52
C ALA A 79 -9.04 7.81 5.01
N GLU A 80 -9.66 6.84 5.68
CA GLU A 80 -9.91 6.87 7.12
C GLU A 80 -8.61 6.90 7.93
N VAL A 81 -7.57 6.21 7.45
CA VAL A 81 -6.23 6.24 8.07
C VAL A 81 -5.67 7.66 8.07
N ALA A 82 -5.80 8.39 6.97
CA ALA A 82 -5.33 9.77 6.87
C ALA A 82 -6.07 10.71 7.85
N ALA A 83 -7.36 10.47 8.07
CA ALA A 83 -8.15 11.21 9.04
C ALA A 83 -7.69 10.94 10.48
N GLU A 84 -7.48 9.67 10.83
CA GLU A 84 -6.98 9.27 12.15
C GLU A 84 -5.58 9.82 12.43
N ILE A 85 -4.67 9.81 11.44
CA ILE A 85 -3.32 10.36 11.60
C ILE A 85 -3.37 11.87 11.91
N ARG A 86 -4.30 12.63 11.34
CA ARG A 86 -4.47 14.06 11.69
C ARG A 86 -4.92 14.24 13.14
N THR A 87 -5.75 13.33 13.64
CA THR A 87 -6.17 13.33 15.05
C THR A 87 -4.99 13.04 15.96
N ILE A 88 -4.21 12.01 15.67
CA ILE A 88 -2.98 11.66 16.40
C ILE A 88 -1.97 12.83 16.39
N ALA A 89 -1.80 13.48 15.24
CA ALA A 89 -0.89 14.62 15.11
C ALA A 89 -1.31 15.79 16.06
N ARG A 90 -2.61 16.07 16.15
CA ARG A 90 -3.15 17.08 17.08
C ARG A 90 -2.97 16.66 18.53
N GLU A 91 -3.31 15.42 18.88
CA GLU A 91 -3.16 14.88 20.24
C GLU A 91 -1.70 14.90 20.73
N GLN A 92 -0.77 14.63 19.82
CA GLN A 92 0.66 14.59 20.14
C GLN A 92 1.38 15.93 19.99
N GLY A 93 0.69 16.96 19.52
CA GLY A 93 1.26 18.29 19.28
C GLY A 93 2.43 18.27 18.29
N ARG A 94 2.41 17.38 17.29
CA ARG A 94 3.49 17.25 16.30
C ARG A 94 2.95 17.17 14.88
N TRP A 95 3.80 17.53 13.93
CA TRP A 95 3.51 17.38 12.53
C TRP A 95 3.67 15.91 12.09
N ILE A 96 2.64 15.36 11.42
CA ILE A 96 2.70 14.06 10.78
C ILE A 96 2.08 14.18 9.39
N LYS A 97 2.73 13.64 8.38
CA LYS A 97 2.28 13.65 7.00
C LYS A 97 1.93 12.24 6.52
N VAL A 98 0.83 12.14 5.76
CA VAL A 98 0.49 10.92 5.03
C VAL A 98 0.47 11.25 3.55
N ALA A 99 1.22 10.50 2.77
CA ALA A 99 1.21 10.56 1.32
C ALA A 99 0.80 9.21 0.74
N CYS A 100 0.17 9.17 -0.42
CA CYS A 100 0.00 7.96 -1.19
C CYS A 100 0.82 8.03 -2.48
N ALA A 101 1.49 6.94 -2.81
CA ALA A 101 2.24 6.78 -4.04
C ALA A 101 1.54 5.77 -4.94
N PHE A 102 1.40 6.10 -6.24
CA PHE A 102 0.69 5.23 -7.17
C PHE A 102 1.18 5.42 -8.60
N PRO A 103 1.09 4.37 -9.44
CA PRO A 103 1.42 4.46 -10.85
C PRO A 103 0.53 5.48 -11.57
N HIS A 104 1.12 6.31 -12.40
CA HIS A 104 0.42 7.33 -13.16
C HIS A 104 0.83 7.29 -14.63
N SER A 105 -0.18 7.31 -15.49
CA SER A 105 0.00 7.43 -16.95
C SER A 105 -1.11 8.31 -17.52
N PRO A 106 -0.88 9.03 -18.64
CA PRO A 106 -1.92 9.79 -19.33
C PRO A 106 -3.10 8.93 -19.78
N THR A 107 -2.87 7.64 -20.02
CA THR A 107 -3.89 6.67 -20.47
C THR A 107 -4.50 5.85 -19.33
N ALA A 108 -4.03 6.00 -18.09
CA ALA A 108 -4.57 5.27 -16.97
C ALA A 108 -6.03 5.67 -16.68
N SER A 109 -6.89 4.69 -16.45
CA SER A 109 -8.29 4.89 -16.05
C SER A 109 -8.41 5.45 -14.63
N ASN A 110 -7.60 4.95 -13.69
CA ASN A 110 -7.56 5.46 -12.33
C ASN A 110 -6.39 6.44 -12.16
N ARG A 111 -6.72 7.72 -11.94
CA ARG A 111 -5.76 8.82 -11.81
C ARG A 111 -5.77 9.46 -10.42
N ARG A 112 -6.53 8.87 -9.48
CA ARG A 112 -6.73 9.43 -8.14
C ARG A 112 -5.94 8.62 -7.13
N GLY A 113 -5.25 9.33 -6.25
CA GLY A 113 -4.71 8.74 -5.03
C GLY A 113 -5.76 8.69 -3.92
N ILE A 114 -5.35 8.24 -2.76
CA ILE A 114 -6.18 8.18 -1.55
C ILE A 114 -6.61 9.60 -1.16
N ASN A 115 -7.88 9.80 -0.87
CA ASN A 115 -8.40 11.07 -0.41
C ASN A 115 -7.71 11.49 0.91
N ASN A 116 -7.59 12.80 1.11
CA ASN A 116 -6.99 13.37 2.31
C ASN A 116 -5.50 13.06 2.53
N THR A 117 -4.79 12.59 1.50
CA THR A 117 -3.34 12.39 1.50
C THR A 117 -2.67 13.28 0.46
N ASP A 118 -1.35 13.46 0.54
CA ASP A 118 -0.57 14.01 -0.56
C ASP A 118 -0.34 12.95 -1.64
N TRP A 119 -0.41 13.34 -2.90
CA TRP A 119 -0.30 12.38 -4.01
C TRP A 119 1.07 12.41 -4.66
N ILE A 120 1.74 11.27 -4.63
CA ILE A 120 3.01 11.04 -5.33
C ILE A 120 2.70 10.20 -6.57
N ARG A 121 2.73 10.84 -7.74
CA ARG A 121 2.50 10.16 -9.02
C ARG A 121 3.80 9.56 -9.50
N ILE A 122 3.82 8.24 -9.64
CA ILE A 122 4.97 7.50 -10.15
C ILE A 122 4.77 7.33 -11.65
N ASP A 123 5.46 8.13 -12.45
CA ASP A 123 5.47 7.98 -13.89
C ASP A 123 6.44 6.88 -14.34
N ARG A 124 6.43 6.57 -15.63
CA ARG A 124 7.29 5.54 -16.21
C ARG A 124 8.79 5.84 -15.99
N ALA A 125 9.20 7.09 -16.12
CA ALA A 125 10.60 7.47 -15.95
C ALA A 125 11.07 7.31 -14.51
N MET A 126 10.23 7.63 -13.52
CA MET A 126 10.52 7.39 -12.11
C MET A 126 10.61 5.89 -11.82
N TYR A 127 9.66 5.10 -12.32
CA TYR A 127 9.65 3.66 -12.16
C TYR A 127 10.92 3.01 -12.74
N ASP A 128 11.30 3.37 -13.97
CA ASP A 128 12.45 2.79 -14.67
C ASP A 128 13.77 3.07 -13.94
N ARG A 129 13.90 4.22 -13.25
CA ARG A 129 15.07 4.51 -12.41
C ARG A 129 15.17 3.66 -11.14
N CYS A 130 14.07 3.05 -10.71
CA CYS A 130 14.01 2.26 -9.48
C CYS A 130 14.01 0.74 -9.76
N ILE A 131 14.10 0.32 -11.02
CA ILE A 131 14.14 -1.11 -11.36
C ILE A 131 15.45 -1.71 -10.84
N ASP A 132 15.31 -2.77 -10.03
CA ASP A 132 16.44 -3.61 -9.65
C ASP A 132 16.75 -4.56 -10.82
N PRO A 133 17.97 -4.51 -11.39
CA PRO A 133 18.34 -5.36 -12.53
C PRO A 133 18.55 -6.84 -12.17
N ARG A 134 18.52 -7.20 -10.90
CA ARG A 134 18.70 -8.59 -10.46
C ARG A 134 17.55 -9.49 -10.90
N ASP A 135 17.88 -10.68 -11.32
CA ASP A 135 16.88 -11.72 -11.57
C ASP A 135 16.59 -12.48 -10.27
N TYR A 136 15.35 -12.43 -9.81
CA TYR A 136 14.90 -13.10 -8.59
C TYR A 136 14.15 -14.41 -8.88
N ARG A 137 14.09 -14.84 -10.13
CA ARG A 137 13.50 -16.14 -10.49
C ARG A 137 14.39 -17.27 -9.99
N PRO A 138 13.80 -18.32 -9.37
CA PRO A 138 14.54 -19.49 -8.93
C PRO A 138 15.10 -20.30 -10.12
#